data_4d3393635c6ad2f2de4cb77b3e8cb79d
#
_entry.id   4d3393635c6ad2f2de4cb77b3e8cb79d
#
_cell.length_a   1.000
_cell.length_b   1.000
_cell.length_c   1.000
_cell.angle_alpha   90.00
_cell.angle_beta   90.00
_cell.angle_gamma   90.00
#
_symmetry.space_group_name_H-M   'P 1'
#
loop_
_entity.id
_entity.type
_entity.pdbx_description
1 polymer ?
#
loop_
_entity_poly.entity_id
_entity_poly.type
_entity_poly.pdbx_seq_one_letter_code
_entity_poly.pdbx_strand_id
1 'polypeptide(L)'
;AAGINVVTTCNFITGWGMDYRARNDAGVSPRQRLNIAATEGNASLFGTGINPGHINYLACAVSAHCREVRKLTVTEAVDVFNFAGDSNMDQIGFGLPAGGPELVAAITEETSAFGDALELMAMLLDIELDDIRCEVEFASAKEDIDAPGRYIGRGCIAGVRIRWIGSSGAVDRLENEQVWVIGKNTDATWPVSHGYTVNIQGDPSMHNVMLPIPAMNPAQMTPRDMNDLGMQITALPAINAIPAVCRAAPGICTYRD
;
A
#
# COMPACT_ATOMS: atom_id res chain seq x y z
N ALA A 1 -29.04 7.22 -7.45
CA ALA A 1 -27.97 6.23 -7.62
C ALA A 1 -28.47 5.08 -8.53
N ALA A 2 -27.57 4.46 -9.29
CA ALA A 2 -27.94 3.46 -10.32
C ALA A 2 -28.02 2.02 -9.77
N GLY A 3 -27.81 1.80 -8.47
CA GLY A 3 -27.82 0.44 -7.88
C GLY A 3 -26.70 -0.48 -8.40
N ILE A 4 -25.56 0.11 -8.77
CA ILE A 4 -24.41 -0.61 -9.33
C ILE A 4 -23.35 -0.77 -8.24
N ASN A 5 -23.00 -2.02 -7.92
CA ASN A 5 -21.87 -2.31 -7.02
C ASN A 5 -20.55 -1.95 -7.69
N VAL A 6 -19.60 -1.48 -6.88
CA VAL A 6 -18.30 -1.04 -7.35
C VAL A 6 -17.20 -1.79 -6.63
N VAL A 7 -16.26 -2.33 -7.39
CA VAL A 7 -14.99 -2.87 -6.89
C VAL A 7 -13.87 -2.06 -7.54
N THR A 8 -12.92 -1.58 -6.75
CA THR A 8 -11.86 -0.70 -7.24
C THR A 8 -10.49 -1.05 -6.67
N THR A 9 -9.45 -0.83 -7.48
CA THR A 9 -8.04 -0.85 -7.05
C THR A 9 -7.46 0.58 -6.94
N CYS A 10 -8.29 1.61 -7.06
CA CYS A 10 -7.87 3.01 -6.94
C CYS A 10 -7.82 3.40 -5.46
N ASN A 11 -6.69 3.78 -4.96
CA ASN A 11 -6.36 4.43 -3.67
C ASN A 11 -7.51 4.56 -2.64
N PHE A 12 -8.22 3.46 -2.40
CA PHE A 12 -9.40 3.37 -1.53
C PHE A 12 -9.46 1.98 -0.90
N ILE A 13 -9.50 1.89 0.42
CA ILE A 13 -9.70 0.65 1.19
C ILE A 13 -10.89 0.81 2.13
N THR A 14 -10.83 1.72 3.10
CA THR A 14 -11.91 2.07 4.02
C THR A 14 -12.46 3.46 3.74
N GLY A 15 -11.70 4.30 3.03
CA GLY A 15 -11.96 5.71 2.76
C GLY A 15 -11.28 6.68 3.73
N TRP A 16 -10.54 6.18 4.72
CA TRP A 16 -9.75 7.02 5.63
C TRP A 16 -8.74 7.89 4.86
N GLY A 17 -8.04 7.33 3.88
CA GLY A 17 -7.06 8.06 3.08
C GLY A 17 -7.68 9.22 2.29
N MET A 18 -8.94 9.11 1.88
CA MET A 18 -9.67 10.22 1.25
C MET A 18 -9.99 11.33 2.25
N ASP A 19 -10.44 10.98 3.45
CA ASP A 19 -10.70 11.93 4.52
C ASP A 19 -9.41 12.60 5.00
N TYR A 20 -8.31 11.85 5.06
CA TYR A 20 -6.98 12.40 5.36
C TYR A 20 -6.56 13.49 4.37
N ARG A 21 -6.72 13.27 3.06
CA ARG A 21 -6.42 14.28 2.03
C ARG A 21 -7.34 15.49 2.11
N ALA A 22 -8.60 15.28 2.46
CA ALA A 22 -9.61 16.34 2.58
C ALA A 22 -9.73 16.94 4.00
N ARG A 23 -8.78 16.69 4.89
CA ARG A 23 -8.84 17.07 6.32
C ARG A 23 -8.99 18.58 6.59
N ASN A 24 -8.63 19.39 5.61
CA ASN A 24 -8.76 20.86 5.68
C ASN A 24 -10.06 21.37 5.05
N ASP A 25 -10.87 20.48 4.44
CA ASP A 25 -12.11 20.86 3.78
C ASP A 25 -13.25 20.93 4.80
N ALA A 26 -14.12 21.91 4.63
CA ALA A 26 -15.32 22.02 5.46
C ALA A 26 -16.44 21.14 4.91
N GLY A 27 -17.23 20.52 5.81
CA GLY A 27 -18.45 19.80 5.45
C GLY A 27 -18.40 18.31 5.67
N VAL A 28 -19.26 17.57 4.97
CA VAL A 28 -19.34 16.11 5.06
C VAL A 28 -18.12 15.49 4.36
N SER A 29 -17.44 14.58 5.06
CA SER A 29 -16.21 13.96 4.56
C SER A 29 -16.44 13.17 3.27
N PRO A 30 -15.42 13.02 2.40
CA PRO A 30 -15.50 12.21 1.19
C PRO A 30 -15.99 10.78 1.44
N ARG A 31 -15.48 10.13 2.49
CA ARG A 31 -15.89 8.80 2.93
C ARG A 31 -17.38 8.76 3.26
N GLN A 32 -17.86 9.70 4.05
CA GLN A 32 -19.28 9.77 4.42
C GLN A 32 -20.17 9.99 3.18
N ARG A 33 -19.76 10.87 2.26
CA ARG A 33 -20.49 11.10 1.01
C ARG A 33 -20.60 9.85 0.15
N LEU A 34 -19.50 9.09 0.02
CA LEU A 34 -19.49 7.82 -0.71
C LEU A 34 -20.39 6.78 -0.03
N ASN A 35 -20.32 6.66 1.28
CA ASN A 35 -21.14 5.71 2.03
C ASN A 35 -22.63 6.03 1.92
N ILE A 36 -23.02 7.30 2.03
CA ILE A 36 -24.40 7.76 1.83
C ILE A 36 -24.86 7.41 0.41
N ALA A 37 -24.08 7.78 -0.61
CA ALA A 37 -24.44 7.53 -2.00
C ALA A 37 -24.56 6.03 -2.33
N ALA A 38 -23.71 5.19 -1.75
CA ALA A 38 -23.78 3.73 -1.90
C ALA A 38 -25.02 3.18 -1.22
N THR A 39 -25.30 3.58 0.04
CA THR A 39 -26.45 3.14 0.81
C THR A 39 -27.78 3.56 0.15
N GLU A 40 -27.92 4.84 -0.23
CA GLU A 40 -29.11 5.35 -0.93
C GLU A 40 -29.29 4.71 -2.30
N GLY A 41 -28.18 4.34 -2.96
CA GLY A 41 -28.18 3.63 -4.23
C GLY A 41 -28.44 2.15 -4.15
N ASN A 42 -28.61 1.59 -2.95
CA ASN A 42 -28.69 0.15 -2.71
C ASN A 42 -27.53 -0.58 -3.40
N ALA A 43 -26.31 -0.07 -3.24
CA ALA A 43 -25.08 -0.57 -3.87
C ALA A 43 -23.95 -0.68 -2.84
N SER A 44 -22.99 -1.56 -3.10
CA SER A 44 -21.81 -1.76 -2.26
C SER A 44 -20.58 -1.24 -2.95
N LEU A 45 -19.67 -0.62 -2.19
CA LEU A 45 -18.38 -0.13 -2.64
C LEU A 45 -17.25 -0.85 -1.89
N PHE A 46 -16.38 -1.54 -2.60
CA PHE A 46 -15.24 -2.27 -2.05
C PHE A 46 -13.95 -1.85 -2.73
N GLY A 47 -12.96 -1.48 -1.94
CA GLY A 47 -11.62 -1.16 -2.40
C GLY A 47 -10.60 -2.20 -1.94
N THR A 48 -9.70 -2.58 -2.86
CA THR A 48 -8.58 -3.48 -2.57
C THR A 48 -7.54 -3.42 -3.67
N GLY A 49 -6.43 -4.04 -3.44
CA GLY A 49 -5.33 -4.34 -4.35
C GLY A 49 -4.48 -5.40 -3.69
N ILE A 50 -3.25 -5.61 -4.13
CA ILE A 50 -2.34 -6.46 -3.38
C ILE A 50 -1.82 -5.72 -2.15
N ASN A 51 -1.22 -4.54 -2.33
CA ASN A 51 -0.81 -3.62 -1.28
C ASN A 51 -1.01 -2.16 -1.76
N PRO A 52 -1.86 -1.39 -1.11
CA PRO A 52 -2.64 -1.70 0.09
C PRO A 52 -3.86 -2.59 -0.19
N GLY A 53 -4.27 -3.39 0.78
CA GLY A 53 -5.51 -4.15 0.78
C GLY A 53 -5.34 -5.63 1.15
N HIS A 54 -5.16 -6.50 0.15
CA HIS A 54 -5.22 -7.95 0.37
C HIS A 54 -4.09 -8.48 1.26
N ILE A 55 -2.85 -8.00 1.10
CA ILE A 55 -1.73 -8.43 1.95
C ILE A 55 -1.94 -7.99 3.41
N ASN A 56 -2.56 -6.83 3.63
CA ASN A 56 -2.88 -6.33 4.95
C ASN A 56 -3.95 -7.21 5.64
N TYR A 57 -4.95 -7.65 4.89
CA TYR A 57 -5.93 -8.65 5.34
C TYR A 57 -5.25 -9.98 5.69
N LEU A 58 -4.40 -10.52 4.80
CA LEU A 58 -3.65 -11.76 5.06
C LEU A 58 -2.75 -11.65 6.29
N ALA A 59 -2.11 -10.51 6.50
CA ALA A 59 -1.31 -10.24 7.68
C ALA A 59 -2.13 -10.35 8.97
N CYS A 60 -3.34 -9.81 8.97
CA CYS A 60 -4.28 -9.95 10.08
C CYS A 60 -4.74 -11.41 10.25
N ALA A 61 -5.00 -12.14 9.15
CA ALA A 61 -5.38 -13.55 9.23
C ALA A 61 -4.25 -14.42 9.83
N VAL A 62 -2.99 -14.15 9.46
CA VAL A 62 -1.83 -14.84 10.06
C VAL A 62 -1.70 -14.57 11.55
N SER A 63 -2.12 -13.41 12.04
CA SER A 63 -2.08 -13.07 13.46
C SER A 63 -2.93 -13.97 14.35
N ALA A 64 -3.89 -14.70 13.77
CA ALA A 64 -4.70 -15.69 14.48
C ALA A 64 -3.86 -16.84 15.08
N HIS A 65 -2.60 -17.00 14.68
CA HIS A 65 -1.66 -17.93 15.29
C HIS A 65 -0.99 -17.38 16.57
N CYS A 66 -1.22 -16.09 16.89
CA CYS A 66 -0.63 -15.42 18.05
C CYS A 66 -1.67 -15.25 19.15
N ARG A 67 -1.30 -15.59 20.39
CA ARG A 67 -2.11 -15.29 21.58
C ARG A 67 -2.12 -13.80 21.89
N GLU A 68 -1.04 -13.10 21.52
CA GLU A 68 -0.86 -11.67 21.70
C GLU A 68 -0.18 -11.08 20.46
N VAL A 69 -0.69 -9.95 19.96
CA VAL A 69 -0.06 -9.15 18.91
C VAL A 69 0.34 -7.81 19.51
N ARG A 70 1.64 -7.57 19.64
CA ARG A 70 2.19 -6.30 20.14
C ARG A 70 2.41 -5.31 19.01
N LYS A 71 3.00 -5.75 17.90
CA LYS A 71 3.17 -4.96 16.67
C LYS A 71 3.02 -5.88 15.46
N LEU A 72 2.36 -5.38 14.41
CA LEU A 72 2.27 -6.04 13.11
C LEU A 72 2.80 -5.09 12.04
N THR A 73 3.79 -5.57 11.26
CA THR A 73 4.41 -4.83 10.15
C THR A 73 4.20 -5.60 8.85
N VAL A 74 3.68 -4.91 7.84
CA VAL A 74 3.65 -5.38 6.45
C VAL A 74 4.69 -4.59 5.67
N THR A 75 5.64 -5.26 5.03
CA THR A 75 6.67 -4.63 4.21
C THR A 75 6.57 -5.11 2.78
N GLU A 76 6.51 -4.17 1.84
CA GLU A 76 6.73 -4.40 0.42
C GLU A 76 8.12 -3.85 0.05
N ALA A 77 9.02 -4.72 -0.43
CA ALA A 77 10.39 -4.33 -0.76
C ALA A 77 10.72 -4.78 -2.19
N VAL A 78 10.76 -3.84 -3.14
CA VAL A 78 10.83 -4.13 -4.57
C VAL A 78 11.85 -3.25 -5.28
N ASP A 79 12.65 -3.86 -6.19
CA ASP A 79 13.36 -3.10 -7.21
C ASP A 79 12.39 -2.78 -8.35
N VAL A 80 12.00 -1.51 -8.45
CA VAL A 80 11.05 -1.00 -9.45
C VAL A 80 11.73 -0.57 -10.76
N PHE A 81 12.95 -1.04 -11.03
CA PHE A 81 13.72 -0.68 -12.22
C PHE A 81 12.92 -0.84 -13.53
N ASN A 82 12.19 -1.95 -13.68
CA ASN A 82 11.38 -2.21 -14.86
C ASN A 82 10.12 -1.33 -14.97
N PHE A 83 9.72 -0.66 -13.88
CA PHE A 83 8.58 0.25 -13.78
C PHE A 83 9.01 1.72 -13.72
N ALA A 84 10.32 1.99 -13.86
CA ALA A 84 10.87 3.33 -13.63
C ALA A 84 10.22 4.42 -14.49
N GLY A 85 9.73 4.09 -15.69
CA GLY A 85 9.05 5.01 -16.61
C GLY A 85 7.57 5.24 -16.31
N ASP A 86 6.97 4.56 -15.32
CA ASP A 86 5.56 4.78 -14.98
C ASP A 86 5.35 6.15 -14.32
N SER A 87 4.23 6.80 -14.65
CA SER A 87 3.88 8.12 -14.12
C SER A 87 3.74 8.14 -12.60
N ASN A 88 3.38 7.03 -11.98
CA ASN A 88 3.33 6.90 -10.53
C ASN A 88 4.70 7.11 -9.87
N MET A 89 5.79 6.79 -10.58
CA MET A 89 7.15 7.01 -10.10
C MET A 89 7.53 8.50 -10.05
N ASP A 90 6.87 9.36 -10.85
CA ASP A 90 7.07 10.81 -10.79
C ASP A 90 6.57 11.38 -9.45
N GLN A 91 5.42 10.91 -8.99
CA GLN A 91 4.78 11.36 -7.76
C GLN A 91 5.59 10.96 -6.50
N ILE A 92 6.37 9.88 -6.61
CA ILE A 92 7.26 9.41 -5.52
C ILE A 92 8.61 10.15 -5.51
N GLY A 93 8.91 10.94 -6.55
CA GLY A 93 10.10 11.80 -6.59
C GLY A 93 11.36 11.15 -7.18
N PHE A 94 11.27 9.98 -7.80
CA PHE A 94 12.41 9.35 -8.45
C PHE A 94 13.02 10.24 -9.55
N GLY A 95 14.34 10.42 -9.50
CA GLY A 95 15.11 11.28 -10.40
C GLY A 95 15.19 12.74 -9.96
N LEU A 96 14.43 13.16 -8.94
CA LEU A 96 14.57 14.48 -8.34
C LEU A 96 15.79 14.53 -7.39
N PRO A 97 16.35 15.71 -7.13
CA PRO A 97 17.29 15.90 -6.01
C PRO A 97 16.61 15.48 -4.69
N ALA A 98 17.38 15.00 -3.72
CA ALA A 98 16.86 14.62 -2.40
C ALA A 98 15.99 15.76 -1.84
N GLY A 99 14.73 15.43 -1.52
CA GLY A 99 13.67 16.40 -1.35
C GLY A 99 13.60 17.04 0.03
N GLY A 100 13.07 18.25 0.05
CA GLY A 100 12.68 18.96 1.27
C GLY A 100 11.28 18.57 1.76
N PRO A 101 10.77 19.29 2.78
CA PRO A 101 9.46 19.01 3.40
C PRO A 101 8.28 18.98 2.44
N GLU A 102 8.35 19.74 1.35
CA GLU A 102 7.28 19.81 0.33
C GLU A 102 7.13 18.48 -0.43
N LEU A 103 8.26 17.85 -0.81
CA LEU A 103 8.21 16.54 -1.46
C LEU A 103 7.72 15.46 -0.49
N VAL A 104 8.16 15.50 0.77
CA VAL A 104 7.67 14.58 1.81
C VAL A 104 6.16 14.72 1.98
N ALA A 105 5.63 15.95 2.02
CA ALA A 105 4.19 16.20 2.14
C ALA A 105 3.42 15.66 0.91
N ALA A 106 3.93 15.89 -0.30
CA ALA A 106 3.31 15.38 -1.53
C ALA A 106 3.28 13.85 -1.55
N ILE A 107 4.40 13.18 -1.23
CA ILE A 107 4.46 11.71 -1.14
C ILE A 107 3.48 11.19 -0.08
N THR A 108 3.40 11.85 1.07
CA THR A 108 2.47 11.48 2.14
C THR A 108 1.02 11.55 1.66
N GLU A 109 0.63 12.56 0.92
CA GLU A 109 -0.73 12.67 0.38
C GLU A 109 -1.01 11.61 -0.69
N GLU A 110 -0.10 11.41 -1.63
CA GLU A 110 -0.25 10.41 -2.70
C GLU A 110 -0.31 8.98 -2.16
N THR A 111 0.45 8.69 -1.10
CA THR A 111 0.52 7.35 -0.52
C THR A 111 -0.47 7.12 0.63
N SER A 112 -1.41 8.03 0.86
CA SER A 112 -2.38 7.94 1.96
C SER A 112 -3.25 6.67 1.97
N ALA A 113 -3.36 5.97 0.83
CA ALA A 113 -4.02 4.66 0.77
C ALA A 113 -3.30 3.58 1.61
N PHE A 114 -1.98 3.72 1.84
CA PHE A 114 -1.26 2.81 2.74
C PHE A 114 -1.58 3.11 4.22
N GLY A 115 -1.90 4.36 4.55
CA GLY A 115 -2.48 4.73 5.83
C GLY A 115 -3.91 4.21 6.01
N ASP A 116 -4.70 4.23 4.92
CA ASP A 116 -6.05 3.65 4.88
C ASP A 116 -6.02 2.14 5.19
N ALA A 117 -4.99 1.42 4.73
CA ALA A 117 -4.81 0.02 5.07
C ALA A 117 -4.51 -0.23 6.56
N LEU A 118 -3.91 0.73 7.27
CA LEU A 118 -3.75 0.62 8.74
C LEU A 118 -5.09 0.68 9.46
N GLU A 119 -6.02 1.51 9.00
CA GLU A 119 -7.39 1.52 9.53
C GLU A 119 -8.07 0.15 9.32
N LEU A 120 -7.92 -0.45 8.13
CA LEU A 120 -8.41 -1.80 7.88
C LEU A 120 -7.81 -2.82 8.87
N MET A 121 -6.48 -2.80 9.04
CA MET A 121 -5.81 -3.70 9.98
C MET A 121 -6.27 -3.48 11.41
N ALA A 122 -6.45 -2.23 11.83
CA ALA A 122 -6.96 -1.86 13.14
C ALA A 122 -8.39 -2.41 13.38
N MET A 123 -9.26 -2.26 12.37
CA MET A 123 -10.62 -2.81 12.39
C MET A 123 -10.63 -4.34 12.50
N LEU A 124 -9.75 -5.03 11.79
CA LEU A 124 -9.67 -6.50 11.78
C LEU A 124 -9.09 -7.08 13.07
N LEU A 125 -8.20 -6.35 13.74
CA LEU A 125 -7.51 -6.76 14.96
C LEU A 125 -8.15 -6.21 16.23
N ASP A 126 -9.21 -5.42 16.10
CA ASP A 126 -9.87 -4.71 17.20
C ASP A 126 -8.89 -3.85 18.01
N ILE A 127 -8.02 -3.13 17.28
CA ILE A 127 -7.04 -2.19 17.84
C ILE A 127 -7.55 -0.77 17.61
N GLU A 128 -7.63 0.02 18.68
CA GLU A 128 -7.90 1.45 18.58
C GLU A 128 -6.60 2.20 18.32
N LEU A 129 -6.55 2.99 17.25
CA LEU A 129 -5.42 3.85 16.89
C LEU A 129 -5.75 5.30 17.23
N ASP A 130 -4.84 5.95 17.96
CA ASP A 130 -4.94 7.37 18.30
C ASP A 130 -4.29 8.25 17.24
N ASP A 131 -3.30 7.71 16.51
CA ASP A 131 -2.53 8.44 15.50
C ASP A 131 -2.15 7.53 14.33
N ILE A 132 -2.17 8.10 13.13
CA ILE A 132 -1.63 7.49 11.91
C ILE A 132 -0.73 8.53 11.26
N ARG A 133 0.58 8.25 11.19
CA ARG A 133 1.59 9.12 10.61
C ARG A 133 2.36 8.47 9.48
N CYS A 134 2.97 9.30 8.64
CA CYS A 134 3.84 8.87 7.55
C CYS A 134 5.26 9.38 7.77
N GLU A 135 6.23 8.51 7.56
CA GLU A 135 7.66 8.83 7.56
C GLU A 135 8.24 8.45 6.19
N VAL A 136 9.03 9.35 5.60
CA VAL A 136 9.63 9.17 4.27
C VAL A 136 11.14 9.34 4.36
N GLU A 137 11.88 8.36 3.85
CA GLU A 137 13.32 8.37 3.72
C GLU A 137 13.71 8.23 2.24
N PHE A 138 14.80 8.87 1.82
CA PHE A 138 15.29 8.81 0.46
C PHE A 138 16.66 8.15 0.38
N ALA A 139 16.91 7.46 -0.73
CA ALA A 139 18.22 6.95 -1.09
C ALA A 139 18.65 7.54 -2.44
N SER A 140 19.88 8.04 -2.48
CA SER A 140 20.43 8.68 -3.68
C SER A 140 21.23 7.68 -4.53
N ALA A 141 21.19 7.86 -5.84
CA ALA A 141 22.02 7.13 -6.77
C ALA A 141 23.50 7.47 -6.57
N LYS A 142 24.36 6.45 -6.44
CA LYS A 142 25.83 6.64 -6.36
C LYS A 142 26.47 6.94 -7.70
N GLU A 143 25.82 6.56 -8.77
CA GLU A 143 26.21 6.81 -10.17
C GLU A 143 24.95 7.00 -11.01
N ASP A 144 25.12 7.42 -12.25
CA ASP A 144 24.00 7.58 -13.17
C ASP A 144 23.32 6.25 -13.46
N ILE A 145 21.99 6.23 -13.49
CA ILE A 145 21.16 5.05 -13.75
C ILE A 145 20.32 5.33 -15.00
N ASP A 146 20.50 4.50 -16.03
CA ASP A 146 19.66 4.50 -17.23
C ASP A 146 18.64 3.35 -17.11
N ALA A 147 17.47 3.69 -16.58
CA ALA A 147 16.38 2.73 -16.41
C ALA A 147 15.34 2.89 -17.54
N PRO A 148 14.52 1.85 -17.82
CA PRO A 148 13.49 1.94 -18.84
C PRO A 148 12.56 3.15 -18.64
N GLY A 149 12.61 4.09 -19.59
CA GLY A 149 11.78 5.31 -19.55
C GLY A 149 12.20 6.38 -18.54
N ARG A 150 13.33 6.19 -17.81
CA ARG A 150 13.80 7.17 -16.82
C ARG A 150 15.33 7.17 -16.68
N TYR A 151 15.90 8.36 -16.80
CA TYR A 151 17.27 8.61 -16.41
C TYR A 151 17.33 9.21 -15.02
N ILE A 152 18.20 8.69 -14.16
CA ILE A 152 18.44 9.19 -12.80
C ILE A 152 19.92 9.59 -12.71
N GLY A 153 20.17 10.88 -12.55
CA GLY A 153 21.52 11.39 -12.34
C GLY A 153 22.07 11.00 -10.96
N ARG A 154 23.38 10.89 -10.89
CA ARG A 154 24.11 10.71 -9.62
C ARG A 154 23.66 11.75 -8.58
N GLY A 155 23.37 11.32 -7.36
CA GLY A 155 22.91 12.18 -6.27
C GLY A 155 21.40 12.46 -6.28
N CYS A 156 20.68 12.03 -7.34
CA CYS A 156 19.21 12.10 -7.35
C CYS A 156 18.57 10.88 -6.67
N ILE A 157 17.30 11.02 -6.32
CA ILE A 157 16.52 9.98 -5.63
C ILE A 157 16.42 8.75 -6.54
N ALA A 158 16.93 7.62 -6.06
CA ALA A 158 16.85 6.30 -6.68
C ALA A 158 16.25 5.25 -5.73
N GLY A 159 15.93 5.63 -4.50
CA GLY A 159 15.20 4.82 -3.54
C GLY A 159 14.34 5.67 -2.63
N VAL A 160 13.18 5.13 -2.28
CA VAL A 160 12.25 5.74 -1.32
C VAL A 160 11.78 4.66 -0.36
N ARG A 161 11.80 4.97 0.93
CA ARG A 161 11.22 4.17 1.99
C ARG A 161 10.10 4.97 2.61
N ILE A 162 8.88 4.46 2.55
CA ILE A 162 7.68 5.10 3.04
C ILE A 162 7.12 4.22 4.13
N ARG A 163 6.96 4.74 5.33
CA ARG A 163 6.38 4.02 6.47
C ARG A 163 5.14 4.73 6.95
N TRP A 164 4.01 4.06 6.80
CA TRP A 164 2.77 4.45 7.47
C TRP A 164 2.68 3.70 8.79
N ILE A 165 2.51 4.41 9.88
CA ILE A 165 2.62 3.88 11.25
C ILE A 165 1.38 4.29 12.03
N GLY A 166 0.68 3.30 12.57
CA GLY A 166 -0.47 3.47 13.45
C GLY A 166 -0.08 3.20 14.91
N SER A 167 -0.37 4.15 15.78
CA SER A 167 -0.02 4.10 17.20
C SER A 167 -1.25 4.05 18.09
N SER A 168 -1.13 3.39 19.24
CA SER A 168 -2.10 3.39 20.34
C SER A 168 -1.37 3.86 21.60
N GLY A 169 -1.73 5.04 22.10
CA GLY A 169 -0.92 5.76 23.06
C GLY A 169 0.46 6.10 22.48
N ALA A 170 1.51 5.81 23.23
CA ALA A 170 2.90 6.02 22.79
C ALA A 170 3.51 4.78 22.09
N VAL A 171 2.72 3.78 21.72
CA VAL A 171 3.21 2.50 21.19
C VAL A 171 2.78 2.34 19.74
N ASP A 172 3.77 2.15 18.85
CA ASP A 172 3.52 1.78 17.45
C ASP A 172 3.01 0.35 17.38
N ARG A 173 1.77 0.19 16.90
CA ARG A 173 1.07 -1.09 16.85
C ARG A 173 1.04 -1.70 15.45
N LEU A 174 0.82 -0.87 14.45
CA LEU A 174 0.67 -1.28 13.06
C LEU A 174 1.61 -0.49 12.17
N GLU A 175 2.19 -1.16 11.17
CA GLU A 175 3.07 -0.50 10.19
C GLU A 175 2.86 -1.09 8.80
N ASN A 176 2.74 -0.23 7.80
CA ASN A 176 2.72 -0.59 6.39
C ASN A 176 3.87 0.15 5.70
N GLU A 177 4.89 -0.61 5.29
CA GLU A 177 6.17 -0.11 4.80
C GLU A 177 6.34 -0.44 3.32
N GLN A 178 6.73 0.54 2.53
CA GLN A 178 7.14 0.40 1.15
C GLN A 178 8.62 0.78 1.01
N VAL A 179 9.41 -0.14 0.46
CA VAL A 179 10.82 0.08 0.10
C VAL A 179 10.93 -0.11 -1.40
N TRP A 180 10.95 0.97 -2.15
CA TRP A 180 11.08 0.97 -3.60
C TRP A 180 12.42 1.54 -4.00
N VAL A 181 13.17 0.80 -4.82
CA VAL A 181 14.48 1.23 -5.32
C VAL A 181 14.52 1.06 -6.85
N ILE A 182 15.30 1.90 -7.52
CA ILE A 182 15.62 1.75 -8.94
C ILE A 182 17.09 1.36 -9.04
N GLY A 183 17.31 0.04 -9.26
CA GLY A 183 18.65 -0.54 -9.28
C GLY A 183 19.27 -0.73 -7.90
N LYS A 184 20.51 -1.19 -7.87
CA LYS A 184 21.18 -1.63 -6.63
C LYS A 184 22.23 -0.64 -6.12
N ASN A 185 22.54 0.41 -6.90
CA ASN A 185 23.65 1.31 -6.59
C ASN A 185 23.18 2.61 -5.94
N THR A 186 22.56 2.46 -4.76
CA THR A 186 22.14 3.59 -3.92
C THR A 186 23.01 3.72 -2.67
N ASP A 187 22.93 4.85 -1.99
CA ASP A 187 23.63 5.11 -0.73
C ASP A 187 22.96 4.45 0.48
N ALA A 188 21.71 4.01 0.38
CA ALA A 188 21.06 3.20 1.39
C ALA A 188 21.22 1.69 1.12
N THR A 189 21.28 0.91 2.21
CA THR A 189 21.40 -0.57 2.18
C THR A 189 20.09 -1.23 2.58
N TRP A 190 18.97 -0.75 2.04
CA TRP A 190 17.67 -1.36 2.34
C TRP A 190 17.56 -2.74 1.68
N PRO A 191 17.03 -3.74 2.41
CA PRO A 191 16.81 -5.06 1.82
C PRO A 191 15.69 -5.00 0.77
N VAL A 192 15.93 -5.64 -0.37
CA VAL A 192 14.94 -5.79 -1.44
C VAL A 192 14.68 -7.28 -1.63
N SER A 193 13.42 -7.71 -1.43
CA SER A 193 13.02 -9.11 -1.46
C SER A 193 12.16 -9.49 -2.65
N HIS A 194 11.72 -8.53 -3.47
CA HIS A 194 10.77 -8.71 -4.58
C HIS A 194 9.45 -9.36 -4.16
N GLY A 195 8.98 -9.05 -2.94
CA GLY A 195 7.76 -9.61 -2.39
C GLY A 195 7.28 -8.88 -1.15
N TYR A 196 6.44 -9.57 -0.40
CA TYR A 196 5.83 -9.04 0.80
C TYR A 196 6.30 -9.81 2.01
N THR A 197 6.59 -9.09 3.09
CA THR A 197 6.97 -9.68 4.37
C THR A 197 5.97 -9.24 5.43
N VAL A 198 5.48 -10.19 6.22
CA VAL A 198 4.62 -9.94 7.38
C VAL A 198 5.38 -10.32 8.64
N ASN A 199 5.68 -9.34 9.47
CA ASN A 199 6.33 -9.51 10.76
C ASN A 199 5.35 -9.21 11.89
N ILE A 200 5.14 -10.19 12.77
CA ILE A 200 4.33 -10.02 13.96
C ILE A 200 5.23 -10.16 15.18
N GLN A 201 5.37 -9.10 15.94
CA GLN A 201 5.93 -9.13 17.27
C GLN A 201 4.80 -9.50 18.23
N GLY A 202 4.82 -10.71 18.71
CA GLY A 202 3.69 -11.25 19.49
C GLY A 202 4.12 -12.46 20.33
N ASP A 203 3.13 -13.27 20.69
CA ASP A 203 3.32 -14.53 21.38
C ASP A 203 2.48 -15.63 20.70
N PRO A 204 3.11 -16.53 19.91
CA PRO A 204 4.49 -16.41 19.40
C PRO A 204 4.68 -15.25 18.42
N SER A 205 5.93 -14.83 18.18
CA SER A 205 6.25 -13.95 17.07
C SER A 205 6.21 -14.73 15.75
N MET A 206 5.79 -14.07 14.66
CA MET A 206 5.66 -14.71 13.35
C MET A 206 6.44 -13.93 12.30
N HIS A 207 7.04 -14.65 11.35
CA HIS A 207 7.68 -14.09 10.16
C HIS A 207 7.20 -14.85 8.94
N ASN A 208 6.52 -14.16 8.03
CA ASN A 208 5.96 -14.75 6.82
C ASN A 208 6.45 -13.99 5.60
N VAL A 209 6.76 -14.71 4.55
CA VAL A 209 7.19 -14.14 3.26
C VAL A 209 6.25 -14.64 2.18
N MET A 210 5.69 -13.73 1.41
CA MET A 210 4.89 -14.02 0.23
C MET A 210 5.63 -13.54 -1.02
N LEU A 211 6.02 -14.48 -1.86
CA LEU A 211 6.70 -14.21 -3.12
C LEU A 211 5.77 -14.60 -4.27
N PRO A 212 5.39 -13.68 -5.16
CA PRO A 212 4.72 -14.02 -6.40
C PRO A 212 5.68 -14.83 -7.30
N ILE A 213 5.32 -16.06 -7.61
CA ILE A 213 6.09 -16.92 -8.50
C ILE A 213 5.33 -17.04 -9.83
N PRO A 214 5.89 -16.55 -10.95
CA PRO A 214 5.23 -16.64 -12.24
C PRO A 214 5.08 -18.10 -12.68
N ALA A 215 4.04 -18.39 -13.47
CA ALA A 215 3.83 -19.72 -14.03
C ALA A 215 4.87 -20.11 -15.08
N MET A 216 5.54 -19.13 -15.67
CA MET A 216 6.65 -19.34 -16.62
C MET A 216 8.01 -19.36 -15.93
N ASN A 217 9.03 -19.89 -16.62
CA ASN A 217 10.40 -19.89 -16.10
C ASN A 217 10.89 -18.44 -15.87
N PRO A 218 11.26 -18.06 -14.64
CA PRO A 218 11.72 -16.69 -14.34
C PRO A 218 12.92 -16.24 -15.19
N ALA A 219 13.80 -17.17 -15.60
CA ALA A 219 14.96 -16.84 -16.45
C ALA A 219 14.59 -16.46 -17.90
N GLN A 220 13.34 -16.68 -18.30
CA GLN A 220 12.79 -16.34 -19.62
C GLN A 220 11.86 -15.14 -19.58
N MET A 221 11.60 -14.57 -18.40
CA MET A 221 10.74 -13.40 -18.26
C MET A 221 11.37 -12.15 -18.86
N THR A 222 10.57 -11.43 -19.61
CA THR A 222 10.89 -10.07 -20.08
C THR A 222 10.45 -9.04 -19.02
N PRO A 223 10.92 -7.78 -19.12
CA PRO A 223 10.36 -6.68 -18.28
C PRO A 223 8.84 -6.55 -18.38
N ARG A 224 8.27 -6.82 -19.56
CA ARG A 224 6.82 -6.81 -19.77
C ARG A 224 6.11 -7.91 -18.97
N ASP A 225 6.65 -9.13 -18.97
CA ASP A 225 6.07 -10.25 -18.22
C ASP A 225 6.09 -9.97 -16.71
N MET A 226 7.14 -9.30 -16.21
CA MET A 226 7.23 -8.86 -14.82
C MET A 226 6.17 -7.82 -14.49
N ASN A 227 5.96 -6.84 -15.39
CA ASN A 227 4.92 -5.83 -15.24
C ASN A 227 3.53 -6.48 -15.24
N ASP A 228 3.26 -7.36 -16.21
CA ASP A 228 1.99 -8.08 -16.31
C ASP A 228 1.70 -8.92 -15.05
N LEU A 229 2.73 -9.55 -14.44
CA LEU A 229 2.59 -10.25 -13.17
C LEU A 229 2.19 -9.29 -12.04
N GLY A 230 2.87 -8.14 -11.92
CA GLY A 230 2.55 -7.11 -10.93
C GLY A 230 1.10 -6.62 -11.06
N MET A 231 0.66 -6.33 -12.29
CA MET A 231 -0.71 -5.90 -12.57
C MET A 231 -1.73 -7.01 -12.25
N GLN A 232 -1.44 -8.26 -12.56
CA GLN A 232 -2.30 -9.40 -12.25
C GLN A 232 -2.49 -9.59 -10.75
N ILE A 233 -1.42 -9.63 -9.96
CA ILE A 233 -1.52 -9.81 -8.51
C ILE A 233 -2.24 -8.64 -7.82
N THR A 234 -2.22 -7.45 -8.42
CA THR A 234 -2.97 -6.29 -7.94
C THR A 234 -4.46 -6.39 -8.29
N ALA A 235 -4.80 -6.83 -9.50
CA ALA A 235 -6.18 -6.89 -9.97
C ALA A 235 -6.96 -8.10 -9.42
N LEU A 236 -6.30 -9.25 -9.25
CA LEU A 236 -6.97 -10.51 -8.88
C LEU A 236 -7.73 -10.45 -7.54
N PRO A 237 -7.23 -9.83 -6.45
CA PRO A 237 -8.01 -9.65 -5.23
C PRO A 237 -9.32 -8.91 -5.46
N ALA A 238 -9.32 -7.88 -6.30
CA ALA A 238 -10.52 -7.12 -6.64
C ALA A 238 -11.51 -7.98 -7.47
N ILE A 239 -11.02 -8.67 -8.50
CA ILE A 239 -11.85 -9.55 -9.35
C ILE A 239 -12.48 -10.68 -8.51
N ASN A 240 -11.70 -11.33 -7.66
CA ASN A 240 -12.16 -12.41 -6.81
C ASN A 240 -13.16 -11.96 -5.73
N ALA A 241 -13.14 -10.68 -5.34
CA ALA A 241 -14.10 -10.11 -4.39
C ALA A 241 -15.49 -9.85 -5.00
N ILE A 242 -15.63 -9.73 -6.33
CA ILE A 242 -16.88 -9.36 -6.99
C ILE A 242 -18.10 -10.16 -6.51
N PRO A 243 -18.06 -11.52 -6.40
CA PRO A 243 -19.21 -12.28 -5.95
C PRO A 243 -19.62 -11.97 -4.49
N ALA A 244 -18.66 -11.67 -3.62
CA ALA A 244 -18.93 -11.29 -2.23
C ALA A 244 -19.54 -9.88 -2.17
N VAL A 245 -18.95 -8.92 -2.87
CA VAL A 245 -19.42 -7.52 -2.93
C VAL A 245 -20.85 -7.44 -3.48
N CYS A 246 -21.20 -8.30 -4.45
CA CYS A 246 -22.58 -8.37 -4.98
C CYS A 246 -23.60 -8.87 -3.94
N ARG A 247 -23.15 -9.52 -2.88
CA ARG A 247 -24.02 -10.00 -1.77
C ARG A 247 -23.91 -9.15 -0.52
N ALA A 248 -22.94 -8.25 -0.45
CA ALA A 248 -22.73 -7.40 0.71
C ALA A 248 -23.89 -6.41 0.91
N ALA A 249 -24.04 -5.95 2.15
CA ALA A 249 -24.97 -4.89 2.46
C ALA A 249 -24.56 -3.58 1.74
N PRO A 250 -25.55 -2.71 1.37
CA PRO A 250 -25.25 -1.44 0.76
C PRO A 250 -24.38 -0.55 1.66
N GLY A 251 -23.41 0.14 1.04
CA GLY A 251 -22.46 1.00 1.73
C GLY A 251 -21.02 0.68 1.35
N ILE A 252 -20.06 1.26 2.08
CA ILE A 252 -18.66 0.87 2.00
C ILE A 252 -18.49 -0.46 2.74
N CYS A 253 -18.04 -1.48 2.02
CA CYS A 253 -17.69 -2.78 2.59
C CYS A 253 -16.18 -3.02 2.55
N THR A 254 -15.69 -3.84 3.47
CA THR A 254 -14.27 -4.15 3.66
C THR A 254 -14.07 -5.66 3.80
N TYR A 255 -12.86 -6.11 4.08
CA TYR A 255 -12.57 -7.51 4.41
C TYR A 255 -13.18 -7.96 5.78
N ARG A 256 -13.81 -7.07 6.51
CA ARG A 256 -14.53 -7.39 7.77
C ARG A 256 -15.94 -7.93 7.51
N ASP A 257 -16.54 -7.57 6.38
CA ASP A 257 -17.93 -7.90 6.00
C ASP A 257 -18.01 -9.21 5.23
#